data_84a5c1bb25a11453b6b1a870def68d8a
#
_entry.id   84a5c1bb25a11453b6b1a870def68d8a
#
_cell.length_a   1.000
_cell.length_b   1.000
_cell.length_c   1.000
_cell.angle_alpha   90.00
_cell.angle_beta   90.00
_cell.angle_gamma   90.00
#
_symmetry.space_group_name_H-M   'P 1'
#
loop_
_entity.id
_entity.type
_entity.pdbx_description
1 polymer ?
#
loop_
_entity_poly.entity_id
_entity_poly.type
_entity_poly.pdbx_seq_one_letter_code
_entity_poly.pdbx_strand_id
1 'polypeptide(L)'
;YEIRLSLVGSEMCIRDRYYSLAATTAKNIIDNSGLYLTESYAELWKEANKEQANEVMFAIHHNAKLKTASNYGKSYYPADFIPAGWADYYGNEAFYLNYPDDERKAWNYMTEWNTKSGHVTYKESGDKLPAISKYYNYDNGAPGSSQLANGITCIYRYAEVLLMYAEASTRATNSVNTQAIQAIQEIQKRAGYADSQLTTTTDPTAFTTAVSNERGWEFFAEMKRWFELVRLEKVSEVRAETWDGSLFQRNNHYYFPIPYQQIELTQWTNNAGY
;
A
#
# COMPACT_ATOMS: atom_id res chain seq x y z
N TYR A 1 -8.62 -20.38 -8.05
CA TYR A 1 -7.44 -20.94 -7.36
C TYR A 1 -6.17 -20.77 -8.20
N GLU A 2 -6.21 -21.10 -9.49
CA GLU A 2 -5.08 -20.97 -10.43
C GLU A 2 -4.64 -19.50 -10.60
N ILE A 3 -5.58 -18.56 -10.64
CA ILE A 3 -5.29 -17.12 -10.76
C ILE A 3 -4.48 -16.64 -9.54
N ARG A 4 -4.80 -17.10 -8.33
CA ARG A 4 -4.06 -16.73 -7.11
C ARG A 4 -2.63 -17.27 -7.13
N LEU A 5 -2.44 -18.49 -7.56
CA LEU A 5 -1.12 -19.09 -7.73
C LEU A 5 -0.29 -18.35 -8.78
N SER A 6 -0.93 -17.95 -9.89
CA SER A 6 -0.29 -17.17 -10.94
C SER A 6 0.18 -15.79 -10.42
N LEU A 7 -0.63 -15.12 -9.58
CA LEU A 7 -0.25 -13.83 -9.00
C LEU A 7 0.94 -13.96 -8.05
N VAL A 8 0.93 -14.96 -7.17
CA VAL A 8 2.08 -15.24 -6.27
C VAL A 8 3.34 -15.52 -7.09
N GLY A 9 3.23 -16.31 -8.16
CA GLY A 9 4.34 -16.56 -9.07
C GLY A 9 4.86 -15.27 -9.74
N SER A 10 3.97 -14.40 -10.19
CA SER A 10 4.33 -13.11 -10.80
C SER A 10 5.05 -12.18 -9.82
N GLU A 11 4.59 -12.08 -8.59
CA GLU A 11 5.24 -11.28 -7.53
C GLU A 11 6.64 -11.82 -7.18
N MET A 12 6.79 -13.14 -7.05
CA MET A 12 8.09 -13.77 -6.85
C MET A 12 9.03 -13.49 -8.04
N CYS A 13 8.55 -13.63 -9.26
CA CYS A 13 9.34 -13.39 -10.46
C CYS A 13 9.85 -11.94 -10.56
N ILE A 14 9.05 -10.95 -10.18
CA ILE A 14 9.51 -9.56 -10.10
C ILE A 14 10.60 -9.43 -9.04
N ARG A 15 10.42 -10.01 -7.87
CA ARG A 15 11.38 -9.95 -6.79
C ARG A 15 12.72 -10.59 -7.17
N ASP A 16 12.67 -11.72 -7.85
CA ASP A 16 13.85 -12.48 -8.29
C ASP A 16 14.40 -12.01 -9.67
N ARG A 17 13.84 -10.91 -10.21
CA ARG A 17 14.21 -10.33 -11.52
C ARG A 17 13.88 -11.20 -12.73
N TYR A 18 12.95 -12.14 -12.63
CA TYR A 18 12.40 -12.90 -13.75
C TYR A 18 11.28 -12.14 -14.47
N TYR A 19 11.59 -10.94 -14.92
CA TYR A 19 10.59 -10.00 -15.43
C TYR A 19 9.76 -10.52 -16.61
N SER A 20 10.34 -11.29 -17.50
CA SER A 20 9.59 -11.85 -18.65
C SER A 20 8.48 -12.79 -18.19
N LEU A 21 8.75 -13.67 -17.23
CA LEU A 21 7.76 -14.57 -16.66
C LEU A 21 6.68 -13.81 -15.89
N ALA A 22 7.08 -12.82 -15.09
CA ALA A 22 6.16 -11.96 -14.38
C ALA A 22 5.21 -11.20 -15.30
N ALA A 23 5.75 -10.62 -16.40
CA ALA A 23 4.95 -9.93 -17.41
C ALA A 23 3.94 -10.87 -18.09
N THR A 24 4.38 -12.06 -18.49
CA THR A 24 3.50 -13.07 -19.12
C THR A 24 2.39 -13.50 -18.18
N THR A 25 2.71 -13.77 -16.92
CA THR A 25 1.74 -14.21 -15.92
C THR A 25 0.72 -13.12 -15.61
N ALA A 26 1.18 -11.88 -15.38
CA ALA A 26 0.29 -10.75 -15.15
C ALA A 26 -0.60 -10.46 -16.36
N LYS A 27 -0.04 -10.54 -17.57
CA LYS A 27 -0.80 -10.40 -18.83
C LYS A 27 -1.91 -11.44 -18.94
N ASN A 28 -1.62 -12.69 -18.62
CA ASN A 28 -2.62 -13.76 -18.65
C ASN A 28 -3.79 -13.48 -17.68
N ILE A 29 -3.50 -12.93 -16.50
CA ILE A 29 -4.56 -12.53 -15.56
C ILE A 29 -5.37 -11.38 -16.14
N ILE A 30 -4.73 -10.34 -16.68
CA ILE A 30 -5.40 -9.20 -17.32
C ILE A 30 -6.36 -9.65 -18.41
N ASP A 31 -5.92 -10.57 -19.27
CA ASP A 31 -6.70 -11.00 -20.44
C ASP A 31 -7.82 -11.98 -20.11
N ASN A 32 -7.69 -12.81 -19.07
CA ASN A 32 -8.53 -13.99 -18.91
C ASN A 32 -9.28 -14.07 -17.56
N SER A 33 -9.00 -13.19 -16.58
CA SER A 33 -9.61 -13.31 -15.26
C SER A 33 -11.03 -12.72 -15.17
N GLY A 34 -11.34 -11.76 -16.03
CA GLY A 34 -12.56 -10.96 -15.91
C GLY A 34 -12.57 -9.99 -14.72
N LEU A 35 -11.42 -9.79 -14.07
CA LEU A 35 -11.28 -8.80 -12.99
C LEU A 35 -11.22 -7.39 -13.57
N TYR A 36 -11.69 -6.41 -12.80
CA TYR A 36 -11.62 -4.99 -13.13
C TYR A 36 -11.50 -4.14 -11.86
N LEU A 37 -11.02 -2.91 -12.00
CA LEU A 37 -10.94 -1.96 -10.89
C LEU A 37 -12.36 -1.55 -10.45
N THR A 38 -12.52 -1.33 -9.15
CA THR A 38 -13.73 -0.66 -8.64
C THR A 38 -13.85 0.74 -9.22
N GLU A 39 -15.06 1.22 -9.38
CA GLU A 39 -15.34 2.52 -10.00
C GLU A 39 -14.63 3.68 -9.28
N SER A 40 -14.58 3.64 -7.96
CA SER A 40 -13.85 4.60 -7.13
C SER A 40 -12.97 3.86 -6.11
N TYR A 41 -11.86 4.49 -5.75
CA TYR A 41 -10.95 3.94 -4.74
C TYR A 41 -11.63 3.79 -3.37
N ALA A 42 -12.45 4.76 -2.97
CA ALA A 42 -13.16 4.74 -1.70
C ALA A 42 -14.13 3.56 -1.59
N GLU A 43 -14.82 3.21 -2.68
CA GLU A 43 -15.78 2.10 -2.68
C GLU A 43 -15.14 0.74 -2.37
N LEU A 44 -13.88 0.57 -2.72
CA LEU A 44 -13.12 -0.65 -2.41
C LEU A 44 -13.00 -0.89 -0.89
N TRP A 45 -12.90 0.19 -0.10
CA TRP A 45 -12.60 0.12 1.32
C TRP A 45 -13.84 0.21 2.23
N LYS A 46 -15.01 0.49 1.66
CA LYS A 46 -16.26 0.52 2.43
C LYS A 46 -16.67 -0.88 2.86
N GLU A 47 -17.06 -1.00 4.13
CA GLU A 47 -17.53 -2.27 4.71
C GLU A 47 -18.66 -2.91 3.91
N ALA A 48 -19.61 -2.10 3.43
CA ALA A 48 -20.76 -2.58 2.67
C ALA A 48 -20.38 -3.27 1.35
N ASN A 49 -19.24 -2.91 0.76
CA ASN A 49 -18.83 -3.39 -0.56
C ASN A 49 -17.79 -4.51 -0.50
N LYS A 50 -17.31 -4.88 0.68
CA LYS A 50 -16.18 -5.78 0.86
C LYS A 50 -16.33 -7.17 0.22
N GLU A 51 -17.56 -7.63 0.00
CA GLU A 51 -17.84 -8.95 -0.60
C GLU A 51 -18.19 -8.87 -2.09
N GLN A 52 -18.35 -7.65 -2.61
CA GLN A 52 -18.80 -7.40 -3.98
C GLN A 52 -17.70 -6.78 -4.86
N ALA A 53 -16.58 -6.38 -4.27
CA ALA A 53 -15.51 -5.72 -5.01
C ALA A 53 -14.77 -6.72 -5.92
N ASN A 54 -15.05 -6.67 -7.23
CA ASN A 54 -14.44 -7.55 -8.23
C ASN A 54 -12.93 -7.35 -8.39
N GLU A 55 -12.41 -6.25 -7.88
CA GLU A 55 -10.98 -5.96 -7.84
C GLU A 55 -10.21 -6.87 -6.85
N VAL A 56 -10.87 -7.36 -5.80
CA VAL A 56 -10.23 -8.11 -4.71
C VAL A 56 -10.04 -9.57 -5.13
N MET A 57 -8.80 -10.00 -5.21
CA MET A 57 -8.44 -11.38 -5.55
C MET A 57 -8.30 -12.26 -4.32
N PHE A 58 -7.69 -11.71 -3.27
CA PHE A 58 -7.52 -12.40 -1.99
C PHE A 58 -7.47 -11.39 -0.85
N ALA A 59 -8.37 -11.56 0.11
CA ALA A 59 -8.44 -10.71 1.30
C ALA A 59 -8.84 -11.53 2.54
N ILE A 60 -8.48 -11.01 3.71
CA ILE A 60 -9.01 -11.46 4.99
C ILE A 60 -10.20 -10.55 5.32
N HIS A 61 -11.39 -11.16 5.45
CA HIS A 61 -12.60 -10.45 5.82
C HIS A 61 -12.72 -10.35 7.33
N HIS A 62 -12.99 -9.14 7.82
CA HIS A 62 -13.16 -8.86 9.25
C HIS A 62 -14.63 -8.72 9.60
N ASN A 63 -15.02 -9.17 10.81
CA ASN A 63 -16.39 -9.09 11.28
C ASN A 63 -16.45 -9.03 12.81
N ALA A 64 -16.87 -7.90 13.36
CA ALA A 64 -16.98 -7.70 14.83
C ALA A 64 -17.98 -8.65 15.48
N LYS A 65 -19.09 -8.98 14.80
CA LYS A 65 -20.11 -9.91 15.34
C LYS A 65 -19.55 -11.33 15.48
N LEU A 66 -18.61 -11.71 14.60
CA LEU A 66 -17.90 -12.99 14.66
C LEU A 66 -16.62 -12.92 15.50
N LYS A 67 -16.35 -11.78 16.14
CA LYS A 67 -15.12 -11.52 16.92
C LYS A 67 -13.83 -11.62 16.08
N THR A 68 -13.92 -11.33 14.81
CA THR A 68 -12.78 -11.33 13.88
C THR A 68 -12.51 -9.92 13.32
N ALA A 69 -12.96 -8.87 14.01
CA ALA A 69 -12.68 -7.49 13.62
C ALA A 69 -11.18 -7.19 13.68
N SER A 70 -10.71 -6.33 12.76
CA SER A 70 -9.34 -5.86 12.74
C SER A 70 -9.12 -4.73 13.74
N ASN A 71 -7.93 -4.67 14.34
CA ASN A 71 -7.50 -3.55 15.18
C ASN A 71 -6.86 -2.40 14.38
N TYR A 72 -6.82 -2.45 13.07
CA TYR A 72 -6.18 -1.42 12.25
C TYR A 72 -6.74 -0.02 12.54
N GLY A 73 -8.04 0.12 12.76
CA GLY A 73 -8.61 1.40 13.16
C GLY A 73 -7.93 1.96 14.40
N LYS A 74 -7.79 1.15 15.46
CA LYS A 74 -7.13 1.57 16.70
C LYS A 74 -5.66 1.92 16.52
N SER A 75 -4.92 1.08 15.80
CA SER A 75 -3.49 1.27 15.57
C SER A 75 -3.17 2.54 14.77
N TYR A 76 -4.10 2.96 13.91
CA TYR A 76 -3.91 4.10 13.03
C TYR A 76 -4.54 5.40 13.54
N TYR A 77 -5.40 5.35 14.58
CA TYR A 77 -6.00 6.57 15.13
C TYR A 77 -5.07 7.24 16.13
N PRO A 78 -5.05 8.60 16.18
CA PRO A 78 -4.30 9.34 17.17
C PRO A 78 -4.72 8.99 18.59
N ALA A 79 -3.81 9.09 19.55
CA ALA A 79 -4.09 8.79 20.94
C ALA A 79 -5.12 9.76 21.58
N ASP A 80 -5.16 10.99 21.07
CA ASP A 80 -6.10 12.04 21.51
C ASP A 80 -7.39 12.09 20.70
N PHE A 81 -7.55 11.24 19.69
CA PHE A 81 -8.80 11.08 18.93
C PHE A 81 -9.92 10.53 19.82
N ILE A 82 -11.18 10.89 19.54
CA ILE A 82 -12.31 10.38 20.30
C ILE A 82 -13.15 9.43 19.43
N PRO A 83 -13.22 8.17 19.87
CA PRO A 83 -12.59 7.49 20.99
C PRO A 83 -11.11 7.22 20.73
N ALA A 84 -10.27 7.24 21.78
CA ALA A 84 -8.81 7.17 21.66
C ALA A 84 -8.31 5.98 20.86
N GLY A 85 -7.38 6.23 19.93
CA GLY A 85 -6.59 5.22 19.23
C GLY A 85 -5.38 4.77 20.05
N TRP A 86 -4.58 3.89 19.45
CA TRP A 86 -3.31 3.44 20.03
C TRP A 86 -2.12 4.24 19.50
N ALA A 87 -2.28 4.95 18.40
CA ALA A 87 -1.23 5.76 17.78
C ALA A 87 0.05 4.95 17.44
N ASP A 88 -0.12 3.68 17.03
CA ASP A 88 1.02 2.83 16.70
C ASP A 88 1.68 3.23 15.39
N TYR A 89 0.90 3.80 14.46
CA TYR A 89 1.34 4.16 13.12
C TYR A 89 0.75 5.49 12.67
N TYR A 90 1.59 6.31 12.06
CA TYR A 90 1.22 7.57 11.41
C TYR A 90 1.64 7.59 9.95
N GLY A 91 1.05 8.50 9.18
CA GLY A 91 1.54 8.83 7.86
C GLY A 91 2.87 9.58 7.94
N ASN A 92 3.83 9.19 7.09
CA ASN A 92 5.02 10.00 6.91
C ASN A 92 4.64 11.33 6.28
N GLU A 93 5.02 12.46 6.89
CA GLU A 93 4.58 13.79 6.44
C GLU A 93 5.11 14.14 5.04
N ALA A 94 6.36 13.85 4.76
CA ALA A 94 6.92 14.16 3.44
C ALA A 94 6.24 13.32 2.35
N PHE A 95 5.92 12.06 2.62
CA PHE A 95 5.13 11.25 1.71
C PHE A 95 3.72 11.81 1.52
N TYR A 96 3.07 12.28 2.59
CA TYR A 96 1.76 12.95 2.52
C TYR A 96 1.82 14.23 1.67
N LEU A 97 2.83 15.07 1.85
CA LEU A 97 2.98 16.31 1.09
C LEU A 97 3.24 16.05 -0.40
N ASN A 98 3.95 14.97 -0.73
CA ASN A 98 4.23 14.55 -2.10
C ASN A 98 3.16 13.63 -2.70
N TYR A 99 2.15 13.27 -1.92
CA TYR A 99 1.03 12.45 -2.41
C TYR A 99 0.17 13.28 -3.38
N PRO A 100 -0.25 12.72 -4.52
CA PRO A 100 -1.14 13.42 -5.45
C PRO A 100 -2.42 13.90 -4.76
N ASP A 101 -2.90 15.04 -5.16
CA ASP A 101 -4.17 15.58 -4.67
C ASP A 101 -5.35 14.91 -5.39
N ASP A 102 -5.58 13.65 -5.06
CA ASP A 102 -6.59 12.79 -5.64
C ASP A 102 -7.50 12.17 -4.57
N GLU A 103 -8.52 11.40 -4.99
CA GLU A 103 -9.46 10.72 -4.11
C GLU A 103 -8.77 9.86 -3.05
N ARG A 104 -7.66 9.23 -3.38
CA ARG A 104 -6.92 8.34 -2.49
C ARG A 104 -6.29 9.09 -1.33
N LYS A 105 -5.76 10.30 -1.56
CA LYS A 105 -5.20 11.13 -0.50
C LYS A 105 -6.25 11.46 0.55
N ALA A 106 -7.42 11.90 0.09
CA ALA A 106 -8.53 12.25 0.98
C ALA A 106 -9.06 11.04 1.77
N TRP A 107 -9.06 9.84 1.16
CA TRP A 107 -9.48 8.62 1.81
C TRP A 107 -8.44 8.06 2.79
N ASN A 108 -7.18 8.09 2.42
CA ASN A 108 -6.10 7.43 3.14
C ASN A 108 -5.62 8.21 4.36
N TYR A 109 -5.80 9.54 4.39
CA TYR A 109 -5.29 10.38 5.45
C TYR A 109 -6.39 11.13 6.20
N MET A 110 -6.24 11.19 7.52
CA MET A 110 -7.00 12.07 8.39
C MET A 110 -6.05 13.17 8.89
N THR A 111 -6.36 14.41 8.52
CA THR A 111 -5.53 15.58 8.80
C THR A 111 -6.08 16.47 9.89
N GLU A 112 -7.29 16.19 10.35
CA GLU A 112 -7.98 16.90 11.41
C GLU A 112 -8.93 15.96 12.14
N TRP A 113 -9.13 16.16 13.45
CA TRP A 113 -10.00 15.32 14.27
C TRP A 113 -10.46 16.02 15.54
N ASN A 114 -11.49 15.45 16.18
CA ASN A 114 -11.96 15.91 17.45
C ASN A 114 -11.22 15.23 18.61
N THR A 115 -10.79 16.05 19.58
CA THR A 115 -10.21 15.63 20.84
C THR A 115 -11.15 16.01 22.00
N LYS A 116 -10.79 15.64 23.23
CA LYS A 116 -11.52 16.09 24.44
C LYS A 116 -11.48 17.60 24.63
N SER A 117 -10.47 18.27 24.09
CA SER A 117 -10.25 19.71 24.24
C SER A 117 -10.80 20.53 23.08
N GLY A 118 -11.31 19.88 22.03
CA GLY A 118 -11.83 20.53 20.83
C GLY A 118 -11.30 19.91 19.54
N HIS A 119 -11.59 20.57 18.43
CA HIS A 119 -11.12 20.18 17.12
C HIS A 119 -9.65 20.62 16.92
N VAL A 120 -8.83 19.76 16.34
CA VAL A 120 -7.41 20.02 16.05
C VAL A 120 -7.06 19.55 14.65
N THR A 121 -6.11 20.22 14.04
CA THR A 121 -5.40 19.73 12.86
C THR A 121 -4.22 18.86 13.28
N TYR A 122 -3.69 18.03 12.37
CA TYR A 122 -2.52 17.22 12.69
C TYR A 122 -1.29 18.06 13.07
N LYS A 123 -1.18 19.30 12.56
CA LYS A 123 -0.09 20.23 12.92
C LYS A 123 -0.19 20.73 14.36
N GLU A 124 -1.40 20.77 14.92
CA GLU A 124 -1.68 21.20 16.30
C GLU A 124 -1.70 20.03 17.27
N SER A 125 -1.77 18.80 16.77
CA SER A 125 -1.73 17.60 17.59
C SER A 125 -0.38 17.40 18.27
N GLY A 126 -0.33 16.52 19.28
CA GLY A 126 0.91 16.19 19.99
C GLY A 126 1.98 15.60 19.09
N ASP A 127 1.58 14.74 18.14
CA ASP A 127 2.50 14.01 17.26
C ASP A 127 2.88 14.78 15.99
N LYS A 128 2.09 15.80 15.61
CA LYS A 128 2.28 16.64 14.42
C LYS A 128 2.43 15.86 13.11
N LEU A 129 1.84 14.69 13.04
CA LEU A 129 1.86 13.80 11.89
C LEU A 129 0.42 13.51 11.42
N PRO A 130 0.18 13.38 10.09
CA PRO A 130 -1.13 13.02 9.59
C PRO A 130 -1.46 11.58 9.99
N ALA A 131 -2.69 11.34 10.44
CA ALA A 131 -3.15 10.01 10.77
C ALA A 131 -3.59 9.23 9.52
N ILE A 132 -3.71 7.91 9.66
CA ILE A 132 -4.14 7.03 8.57
C ILE A 132 -5.61 6.70 8.76
N SER A 133 -6.44 6.98 7.75
CA SER A 133 -7.90 6.75 7.79
C SER A 133 -8.36 5.60 6.89
N LYS A 134 -7.50 4.97 6.15
CA LYS A 134 -7.85 3.94 5.15
C LYS A 134 -8.76 2.84 5.67
N TYR A 135 -8.54 2.40 6.90
CA TYR A 135 -9.29 1.32 7.55
C TYR A 135 -10.34 1.85 8.55
N TYR A 136 -10.75 3.08 8.35
CA TYR A 136 -11.80 3.69 9.15
C TYR A 136 -13.14 3.05 8.83
N ASN A 137 -13.90 2.73 9.86
CA ASN A 137 -15.20 2.09 9.68
C ASN A 137 -16.28 3.14 9.39
N TYR A 138 -16.37 3.59 8.14
CA TYR A 138 -17.27 4.66 7.73
C TYR A 138 -18.75 4.22 7.68
N ASP A 139 -19.01 2.94 7.40
CA ASP A 139 -20.35 2.43 7.13
C ASP A 139 -21.18 2.25 8.42
N ASN A 140 -20.55 2.18 9.59
CA ASN A 140 -21.26 2.16 10.88
C ASN A 140 -21.72 3.54 11.37
N GLY A 141 -21.64 4.55 10.53
CA GLY A 141 -22.27 5.87 10.72
C GLY A 141 -21.73 6.70 11.87
N ALA A 142 -20.76 6.22 12.62
CA ALA A 142 -20.13 6.96 13.68
C ALA A 142 -18.62 6.81 13.61
N PRO A 143 -17.94 7.81 13.04
CA PRO A 143 -16.52 7.95 13.26
C PRO A 143 -16.27 7.81 14.76
N GLY A 144 -15.59 6.76 15.15
CA GLY A 144 -15.21 6.60 16.52
C GLY A 144 -16.20 5.90 17.45
N SER A 145 -17.33 5.41 17.01
CA SER A 145 -18.17 4.52 17.83
C SER A 145 -17.55 3.14 17.99
N SER A 146 -16.77 2.68 17.02
CA SER A 146 -15.95 1.48 17.10
C SER A 146 -14.61 1.73 16.44
N GLN A 147 -13.54 1.47 17.15
CA GLN A 147 -12.17 1.51 16.62
C GLN A 147 -11.81 0.21 15.87
N LEU A 148 -12.73 -0.75 15.86
CA LEU A 148 -12.55 -2.03 15.18
C LEU A 148 -13.01 -1.91 13.73
N ALA A 149 -12.14 -2.22 12.80
CA ALA A 149 -12.47 -2.25 11.39
C ALA A 149 -13.14 -3.58 11.02
N ASN A 150 -14.27 -3.51 10.35
CA ASN A 150 -15.01 -4.66 9.82
C ASN A 150 -14.75 -4.90 8.33
N GLY A 151 -13.94 -4.08 7.67
CA GLY A 151 -13.64 -4.17 6.26
C GLY A 151 -12.80 -5.39 5.89
N ILE A 152 -11.83 -5.19 5.04
CA ILE A 152 -10.92 -6.24 4.56
C ILE A 152 -9.46 -5.86 4.84
N THR A 153 -8.62 -6.87 5.06
CA THR A 153 -7.18 -6.76 4.84
C THR A 153 -6.88 -7.36 3.47
N CYS A 154 -6.67 -6.50 2.50
CA CYS A 154 -6.42 -6.91 1.12
C CYS A 154 -4.98 -7.45 0.98
N ILE A 155 -4.84 -8.69 0.51
CA ILE A 155 -3.54 -9.31 0.26
C ILE A 155 -3.17 -9.15 -1.22
N TYR A 156 -4.10 -9.45 -2.13
CA TYR A 156 -3.92 -9.28 -3.57
C TYR A 156 -5.16 -8.68 -4.20
N ARG A 157 -4.95 -7.72 -5.11
CA ARG A 157 -6.01 -7.08 -5.87
C ARG A 157 -5.56 -6.74 -7.30
N TYR A 158 -6.51 -6.55 -8.19
CA TYR A 158 -6.28 -6.39 -9.61
C TYR A 158 -5.37 -5.20 -9.95
N ALA A 159 -5.46 -4.09 -9.21
CA ALA A 159 -4.54 -2.96 -9.36
C ALA A 159 -3.07 -3.38 -9.26
N GLU A 160 -2.75 -4.37 -8.42
CA GLU A 160 -1.39 -4.88 -8.30
C GLU A 160 -0.94 -5.65 -9.54
N VAL A 161 -1.84 -6.40 -10.16
CA VAL A 161 -1.57 -7.11 -11.43
C VAL A 161 -1.24 -6.12 -12.53
N LEU A 162 -2.02 -5.04 -12.65
CA LEU A 162 -1.79 -3.98 -13.63
C LEU A 162 -0.41 -3.35 -13.46
N LEU A 163 -0.03 -2.95 -12.25
CA LEU A 163 1.27 -2.33 -11.98
C LEU A 163 2.43 -3.32 -12.06
N MET A 164 2.23 -4.60 -11.71
CA MET A 164 3.23 -5.64 -11.96
C MET A 164 3.47 -5.85 -13.45
N TYR A 165 2.41 -5.89 -14.26
CA TYR A 165 2.56 -5.97 -15.71
C TYR A 165 3.31 -4.77 -16.28
N ALA A 166 2.93 -3.56 -15.89
CA ALA A 166 3.56 -2.33 -16.34
C ALA A 166 5.07 -2.32 -16.06
N GLU A 167 5.47 -2.65 -14.83
CA GLU A 167 6.88 -2.74 -14.46
C GLU A 167 7.61 -3.88 -15.16
N ALA A 168 7.06 -5.10 -15.06
CA ALA A 168 7.75 -6.30 -15.53
C ALA A 168 7.94 -6.33 -17.04
N SER A 169 6.93 -5.93 -17.83
CA SER A 169 7.05 -5.87 -19.29
C SER A 169 8.10 -4.85 -19.74
N THR A 170 8.15 -3.70 -19.06
CA THR A 170 9.16 -2.67 -19.36
C THR A 170 10.57 -3.14 -19.01
N ARG A 171 10.77 -3.74 -17.83
CA ARG A 171 12.09 -4.23 -17.42
C ARG A 171 12.57 -5.42 -18.23
N ALA A 172 11.65 -6.29 -18.68
CA ALA A 172 11.99 -7.47 -19.49
C ALA A 172 12.57 -7.10 -20.84
N THR A 173 12.07 -6.01 -21.45
CA THR A 173 12.43 -5.62 -22.82
C THR A 173 13.25 -4.34 -22.90
N ASN A 174 13.46 -3.66 -21.76
CA ASN A 174 13.99 -2.30 -21.69
C ASN A 174 13.26 -1.34 -22.63
N SER A 175 11.93 -1.50 -22.76
CA SER A 175 11.07 -0.71 -23.64
C SER A 175 9.67 -0.62 -23.07
N VAL A 176 9.04 0.53 -23.20
CA VAL A 176 7.67 0.76 -22.72
C VAL A 176 6.69 0.47 -23.84
N ASN A 177 5.83 -0.53 -23.67
CA ASN A 177 4.78 -0.85 -24.64
C ASN A 177 3.47 -0.14 -24.29
N THR A 178 2.57 -0.04 -25.28
CA THR A 178 1.27 0.63 -25.12
C THR A 178 0.41 0.05 -24.00
N GLN A 179 0.41 -1.27 -23.82
CA GLN A 179 -0.38 -1.92 -22.78
C GLN A 179 0.17 -1.63 -21.37
N ALA A 180 1.49 -1.47 -21.23
CA ALA A 180 2.10 -1.05 -19.96
C ALA A 180 1.64 0.38 -19.58
N ILE A 181 1.59 1.29 -20.56
CA ILE A 181 1.06 2.64 -20.37
C ILE A 181 -0.44 2.58 -20.00
N GLN A 182 -1.23 1.79 -20.72
CA GLN A 182 -2.66 1.64 -20.41
C GLN A 182 -2.90 1.11 -19.01
N ALA A 183 -2.10 0.15 -18.55
CA ALA A 183 -2.24 -0.46 -17.23
C ALA A 183 -2.02 0.56 -16.08
N ILE A 184 -1.02 1.42 -16.15
CA ILE A 184 -0.85 2.48 -15.14
C ILE A 184 -1.92 3.55 -15.28
N GLN A 185 -2.29 3.93 -16.50
CA GLN A 185 -3.31 4.95 -16.75
C GLN A 185 -4.70 4.52 -16.26
N GLU A 186 -5.04 3.25 -16.28
CA GLU A 186 -6.29 2.73 -15.75
C GLU A 186 -6.42 3.05 -14.25
N ILE A 187 -5.35 2.87 -13.48
CA ILE A 187 -5.30 3.20 -12.07
C ILE A 187 -5.35 4.71 -11.85
N GLN A 188 -4.59 5.47 -12.63
CA GLN A 188 -4.56 6.93 -12.53
C GLN A 188 -5.92 7.55 -12.85
N LYS A 189 -6.62 7.06 -13.85
CA LYS A 189 -7.98 7.50 -14.20
C LYS A 189 -8.96 7.19 -13.07
N ARG A 190 -8.91 5.99 -12.50
CA ARG A 190 -9.73 5.63 -11.34
C ARG A 190 -9.45 6.55 -10.14
N ALA A 191 -8.20 6.98 -9.95
CA ALA A 191 -7.81 7.92 -8.91
C ALA A 191 -8.25 9.37 -9.18
N GLY A 192 -8.78 9.66 -10.37
CA GLY A 192 -9.29 10.98 -10.74
C GLY A 192 -8.29 11.90 -11.44
N TYR A 193 -7.21 11.34 -12.00
CA TYR A 193 -6.25 12.15 -12.77
C TYR A 193 -6.89 12.71 -14.04
N ALA A 194 -6.65 13.99 -14.32
CA ALA A 194 -6.95 14.56 -15.61
C ALA A 194 -6.07 13.95 -16.71
N ASP A 195 -6.54 13.94 -17.96
CA ASP A 195 -5.80 13.35 -19.09
C ASP A 195 -4.39 13.92 -19.24
N SER A 196 -4.18 15.20 -18.92
CA SER A 196 -2.86 15.86 -18.98
C SER A 196 -1.88 15.40 -17.89
N GLN A 197 -2.37 14.70 -16.86
CA GLN A 197 -1.58 14.20 -15.73
C GLN A 197 -1.22 12.71 -15.89
N LEU A 198 -1.83 12.03 -16.85
CA LEU A 198 -1.60 10.62 -17.09
C LEU A 198 -0.16 10.35 -17.52
N THR A 199 0.38 9.24 -17.05
CA THR A 199 1.72 8.79 -17.45
C THR A 199 1.74 8.42 -18.93
N THR A 200 2.60 9.08 -19.71
CA THR A 200 2.75 8.87 -21.17
C THR A 200 4.20 8.67 -21.59
N THR A 201 5.14 8.71 -20.65
CA THR A 201 6.58 8.55 -20.97
C THR A 201 6.89 7.19 -21.57
N THR A 202 7.74 7.18 -22.59
CA THR A 202 8.27 5.98 -23.22
C THR A 202 9.73 5.68 -22.82
N ASP A 203 10.33 6.52 -21.97
CA ASP A 203 11.62 6.22 -21.35
C ASP A 203 11.46 5.15 -20.28
N PRO A 204 12.14 3.99 -20.37
CA PRO A 204 11.96 2.86 -19.46
C PRO A 204 12.26 3.20 -18.00
N THR A 205 13.25 4.04 -17.73
CA THR A 205 13.65 4.43 -16.38
C THR A 205 12.64 5.36 -15.76
N ALA A 206 12.23 6.40 -16.50
CA ALA A 206 11.19 7.32 -16.05
C ALA A 206 9.86 6.59 -15.84
N PHE A 207 9.49 5.67 -16.74
CA PHE A 207 8.27 4.89 -16.65
C PHE A 207 8.25 3.97 -15.42
N THR A 208 9.31 3.19 -15.19
CA THR A 208 9.37 2.31 -14.01
C THR A 208 9.43 3.10 -12.70
N THR A 209 9.97 4.32 -12.72
CA THR A 209 9.90 5.24 -11.59
C THR A 209 8.46 5.71 -11.34
N ALA A 210 7.73 6.09 -12.40
CA ALA A 210 6.32 6.46 -12.31
C ALA A 210 5.47 5.29 -11.76
N VAL A 211 5.71 4.06 -12.24
CA VAL A 211 5.02 2.85 -11.72
C VAL A 211 5.33 2.64 -10.24
N SER A 212 6.58 2.79 -9.79
CA SER A 212 6.93 2.64 -8.37
C SER A 212 6.28 3.72 -7.49
N ASN A 213 6.18 4.96 -7.97
CA ASN A 213 5.48 6.01 -7.27
C ASN A 213 3.98 5.69 -7.17
N GLU A 214 3.36 5.31 -8.29
CA GLU A 214 1.96 4.93 -8.35
C GLU A 214 1.64 3.77 -7.39
N ARG A 215 2.51 2.76 -7.31
CA ARG A 215 2.41 1.67 -6.33
C ARG A 215 2.44 2.20 -4.89
N GLY A 216 3.30 3.16 -4.61
CA GLY A 216 3.39 3.79 -3.28
C GLY A 216 2.08 4.46 -2.86
N TRP A 217 1.45 5.17 -3.77
CA TRP A 217 0.18 5.86 -3.53
C TRP A 217 -1.00 4.89 -3.50
N GLU A 218 -1.07 3.99 -4.47
CA GLU A 218 -2.16 3.03 -4.62
C GLU A 218 -2.23 2.04 -3.45
N PHE A 219 -1.08 1.52 -2.99
CA PHE A 219 -1.00 0.54 -1.92
C PHE A 219 -0.60 1.12 -0.56
N PHE A 220 -0.86 2.41 -0.36
CA PHE A 220 -0.60 3.06 0.92
C PHE A 220 -1.26 2.28 2.06
N ALA A 221 -0.50 2.02 3.14
CA ALA A 221 -0.91 1.26 4.32
C ALA A 221 -1.37 -0.21 4.07
N GLU A 222 -1.08 -0.78 2.90
CA GLU A 222 -1.33 -2.21 2.60
C GLU A 222 -0.11 -3.11 2.89
N MET A 223 0.87 -2.62 3.64
CA MET A 223 2.08 -3.35 4.05
C MET A 223 2.99 -3.82 2.91
N LYS A 224 2.91 -3.19 1.73
CA LYS A 224 3.67 -3.58 0.54
C LYS A 224 4.92 -2.74 0.31
N ARG A 225 4.92 -1.46 0.75
CA ARG A 225 5.95 -0.48 0.37
C ARG A 225 7.35 -0.87 0.80
N TRP A 226 7.52 -1.42 2.00
CA TRP A 226 8.83 -1.87 2.49
C TRP A 226 9.48 -2.89 1.54
N PHE A 227 8.75 -3.93 1.18
CA PHE A 227 9.26 -4.98 0.29
C PHE A 227 9.60 -4.46 -1.10
N GLU A 228 8.82 -3.49 -1.59
CA GLU A 228 9.11 -2.83 -2.86
C GLU A 228 10.40 -2.01 -2.79
N LEU A 229 10.56 -1.18 -1.77
CA LEU A 229 11.76 -0.36 -1.57
C LEU A 229 13.01 -1.22 -1.41
N VAL A 230 12.91 -2.32 -0.66
CA VAL A 230 14.01 -3.30 -0.52
C VAL A 230 14.37 -3.90 -1.88
N ARG A 231 13.38 -4.37 -2.62
CA ARG A 231 13.56 -4.97 -3.95
C ARG A 231 14.20 -4.02 -4.95
N LEU A 232 13.83 -2.75 -4.89
CA LEU A 232 14.33 -1.69 -5.77
C LEU A 232 15.62 -1.03 -5.26
N GLU A 233 16.12 -1.44 -4.10
CA GLU A 233 17.26 -0.84 -3.42
C GLU A 233 17.08 0.65 -3.10
N LYS A 234 15.81 1.06 -2.84
CA LYS A 234 15.40 2.46 -2.62
C LYS A 234 15.13 2.83 -1.17
N VAL A 235 15.43 1.96 -0.22
CA VAL A 235 15.15 2.23 1.19
C VAL A 235 15.89 3.48 1.69
N SER A 236 17.09 3.72 1.20
CA SER A 236 17.86 4.91 1.55
C SER A 236 17.24 6.23 1.06
N GLU A 237 16.39 6.19 0.04
CA GLU A 237 15.69 7.39 -0.48
C GLU A 237 14.60 7.87 0.46
N VAL A 238 14.00 6.96 1.24
CA VAL A 238 12.89 7.27 2.17
C VAL A 238 13.39 7.63 3.56
N ARG A 239 14.61 7.28 3.87
CA ARG A 239 15.16 7.35 5.21
C ARG A 239 15.37 8.75 5.77
N ALA A 240 15.77 9.72 4.94
CA ALA A 240 16.14 11.06 5.39
C ALA A 240 15.03 11.79 6.17
N GLU A 241 13.82 11.24 6.11
CA GLU A 241 12.61 11.86 6.64
C GLU A 241 11.97 11.05 7.78
N THR A 242 12.59 9.96 8.20
CA THR A 242 12.09 9.17 9.31
C THR A 242 12.70 9.66 10.63
N TRP A 243 11.94 9.44 11.69
CA TRP A 243 12.10 9.89 13.07
C TRP A 243 13.55 9.86 13.63
N ASP A 244 14.37 8.92 13.24
CA ASP A 244 15.78 8.90 13.58
C ASP A 244 16.62 8.37 12.41
N GLY A 245 16.95 9.26 11.50
CA GLY A 245 17.73 8.96 10.31
C GLY A 245 19.10 8.33 10.56
N SER A 246 19.58 8.28 11.81
CA SER A 246 20.88 7.71 12.16
C SER A 246 20.86 6.19 12.26
N LEU A 247 19.72 5.58 12.52
CA LEU A 247 19.60 4.13 12.81
C LEU A 247 19.52 3.25 11.59
N PHE A 248 19.12 3.78 10.42
CA PHE A 248 18.97 2.96 9.24
C PHE A 248 20.20 3.03 8.34
N GLN A 249 20.93 1.93 8.18
CA GLN A 249 22.06 1.85 7.25
C GLN A 249 21.73 0.91 6.09
N ARG A 250 21.88 1.42 4.85
CA ARG A 250 21.52 0.73 3.61
C ARG A 250 22.00 -0.73 3.55
N ASN A 251 23.21 -0.99 3.97
CA ASN A 251 23.80 -2.32 3.85
C ASN A 251 23.45 -3.26 5.03
N ASN A 252 22.87 -2.74 6.09
CA ASN A 252 22.70 -3.47 7.33
C ASN A 252 21.24 -3.79 7.69
N HIS A 253 20.26 -3.08 7.11
CA HIS A 253 18.87 -3.18 7.55
C HIS A 253 17.90 -3.58 6.44
N TYR A 254 18.39 -4.17 5.36
CA TYR A 254 17.52 -4.72 4.30
C TYR A 254 16.83 -6.01 4.71
N TYR A 255 17.39 -6.72 5.69
CA TYR A 255 16.81 -7.92 6.27
C TYR A 255 16.45 -7.65 7.73
N PHE A 256 15.41 -8.30 8.21
CA PHE A 256 15.07 -8.25 9.63
C PHE A 256 16.08 -9.06 10.45
N PRO A 257 16.31 -8.69 11.74
CA PRO A 257 17.15 -9.51 12.61
C PRO A 257 16.52 -10.87 12.85
N ILE A 258 17.37 -11.89 12.99
CA ILE A 258 16.93 -13.18 13.50
C ILE A 258 16.63 -13.00 15.00
N PRO A 259 15.43 -13.41 15.50
CA PRO A 259 15.11 -13.29 16.90
C PRO A 259 16.17 -13.91 17.80
N TYR A 260 16.55 -13.23 18.87
CA TYR A 260 17.61 -13.66 19.78
C TYR A 260 17.42 -15.11 20.30
N GLN A 261 16.18 -15.48 20.65
CA GLN A 261 15.85 -16.84 21.07
C GLN A 261 16.18 -17.91 20.01
N GLN A 262 16.02 -17.58 18.73
CA GLN A 262 16.37 -18.50 17.64
C GLN A 262 17.90 -18.62 17.51
N ILE A 263 18.62 -17.51 17.68
CA ILE A 263 20.10 -17.53 17.67
C ILE A 263 20.63 -18.39 18.79
N GLU A 264 20.09 -18.28 20.01
CA GLU A 264 20.49 -19.13 21.14
C GLU A 264 20.25 -20.62 20.88
N LEU A 265 19.12 -20.97 20.28
CA LEU A 265 18.76 -22.35 19.98
C LEU A 265 19.56 -22.96 18.83
N THR A 266 19.83 -22.19 17.79
CA THR A 266 20.39 -22.70 16.53
C THR A 266 21.87 -22.39 16.37
N GLN A 267 22.42 -21.48 17.17
CA GLN A 267 23.78 -20.95 17.03
C GLN A 267 24.02 -20.27 15.68
N TRP A 268 22.97 -19.77 15.05
CA TRP A 268 23.07 -19.01 13.79
C TRP A 268 23.70 -17.64 14.03
N THR A 269 24.40 -17.15 13.03
CA THR A 269 24.87 -15.77 13.00
C THR A 269 23.72 -14.86 12.53
N ASN A 270 23.52 -13.74 13.20
CA ASN A 270 22.50 -12.77 12.80
C ASN A 270 22.82 -12.15 11.43
N ASN A 271 21.80 -11.53 10.81
CA ASN A 271 22.00 -10.74 9.60
C ASN A 271 22.96 -9.57 9.87
N ALA A 272 23.68 -9.16 8.83
CA ALA A 272 24.62 -8.04 8.94
C ALA A 272 23.95 -6.79 9.50
N GLY A 273 24.55 -6.18 10.51
CA GLY A 273 24.05 -4.98 11.17
C GLY A 273 23.35 -5.21 12.51
N TYR A 274 23.19 -6.47 12.93
CA TYR A 274 22.54 -6.83 14.19
C TYR A 274 23.44 -7.71 15.08
#